data_b36bce16f55543161a3baea3c29c89db
#
_entry.id   b36bce16f55543161a3baea3c29c89db
#
_cell.length_a   1.000
_cell.length_b   1.000
_cell.length_c   1.000
_cell.angle_alpha   90.00
_cell.angle_beta   90.00
_cell.angle_gamma   90.00
#
_symmetry.space_group_name_H-M   'P 1'
#
loop_
_entity.id
_entity.type
_entity.pdbx_description
1 polymer ?
#
loop_
_entity_poly.entity_id
_entity_poly.type
_entity_poly.pdbx_seq_one_letter_code
_entity_poly.pdbx_strand_id
1 'polypeptide(L)'
;MLKKENELKNRSHYLEKLIEFKDTDFVKIITGIRRCGKSSLMKLMIKHLLDNGIEKNQIIQINFESMEFKRMTVGDLYNYVKSNLPKNKKAYLFFDEIQKVSEWQDAINSFRVDFECDIYITGSNAFLLSSEYATYLAGRSIEIKVYPLSFIEFIDFHGYKIIEKKSLTGGISRKVENENGETYEIKELFDAYITFGGMPSLTELPLEIDKALTILDGIYSSVVIRDILEREKQKDRRQVTDSSLLRKIIMFLADNIGNNTSINSISNVLLNEKLIETKPAVQTVQFYVTTLLEAYVFYEIKRFDIKGKEFLKTLGKYYIVDIGLRNYLLGFRNRDIGHIIENIVYFELLRRGYDVAIGKIGDNEIDFIATNANTKIYIQVTENIASSSTRERELAPFYKIQDNFEKIIITNDESYLGVHDGIKIIRLVDFLLDENIL
;
A
#
# COMPACT_ATOMS: atom_id res chain seq x y z
N MET A 1 3.83 -34.58 -3.81
CA MET A 1 4.24 -33.68 -2.73
C MET A 1 3.04 -32.79 -2.40
N LEU A 2 2.38 -33.04 -1.28
CA LEU A 2 1.33 -32.17 -0.75
C LEU A 2 1.98 -30.82 -0.45
N LYS A 3 1.47 -29.72 -1.05
CA LYS A 3 1.83 -28.38 -0.60
C LYS A 3 1.53 -28.35 0.91
N LYS A 4 2.57 -28.13 1.76
CA LYS A 4 2.31 -27.70 3.14
C LYS A 4 1.34 -26.55 3.04
N GLU A 5 0.17 -26.66 3.64
CA GLU A 5 -0.68 -25.49 3.90
C GLU A 5 0.16 -24.60 4.81
N ASN A 6 0.80 -23.59 4.22
CA ASN A 6 1.43 -22.55 5.00
C ASN A 6 0.33 -21.95 5.87
N GLU A 7 0.55 -21.95 7.17
CA GLU A 7 -0.36 -21.38 8.14
C GLU A 7 -0.68 -19.93 7.72
N LEU A 8 -1.95 -19.66 7.45
CA LEU A 8 -2.39 -18.33 7.02
C LEU A 8 -2.21 -17.38 8.20
N LYS A 9 -1.23 -16.49 8.10
CA LYS A 9 -1.05 -15.43 9.10
C LYS A 9 -2.15 -14.40 8.98
N ASN A 10 -2.66 -13.97 10.11
CA ASN A 10 -3.79 -13.05 10.18
C ASN A 10 -3.36 -11.63 9.78
N ARG A 11 -4.24 -10.94 9.06
CA ARG A 11 -4.17 -9.51 8.74
C ARG A 11 -5.46 -8.85 9.23
N SER A 12 -5.56 -8.74 10.56
CA SER A 12 -6.79 -8.37 11.28
C SER A 12 -7.44 -7.12 10.73
N HIS A 13 -6.68 -6.05 10.54
CA HIS A 13 -7.19 -4.78 10.02
C HIS A 13 -7.95 -4.91 8.68
N TYR A 14 -7.45 -5.72 7.74
CA TYR A 14 -8.13 -5.92 6.46
C TYR A 14 -9.25 -6.94 6.55
N LEU A 15 -9.09 -7.99 7.37
CA LEU A 15 -10.11 -8.99 7.58
C LEU A 15 -11.34 -8.39 8.27
N GLU A 16 -11.16 -7.55 9.28
CA GLU A 16 -12.23 -6.83 9.97
C GLU A 16 -13.03 -5.95 9.02
N LYS A 17 -12.37 -5.23 8.12
CA LYS A 17 -13.04 -4.46 7.06
C LYS A 17 -13.88 -5.36 6.12
N LEU A 18 -13.39 -6.55 5.77
CA LEU A 18 -14.19 -7.48 4.96
C LEU A 18 -15.40 -8.01 5.73
N ILE A 19 -15.24 -8.28 7.03
CA ILE A 19 -16.31 -8.75 7.92
C ILE A 19 -17.38 -7.67 8.12
N GLU A 20 -16.98 -6.41 8.30
CA GLU A 20 -17.89 -5.27 8.45
C GLU A 20 -18.87 -5.14 7.28
N PHE A 21 -18.39 -5.38 6.06
CA PHE A 21 -19.22 -5.32 4.85
C PHE A 21 -19.80 -6.67 4.41
N LYS A 22 -19.61 -7.73 5.19
CA LYS A 22 -20.19 -9.04 4.93
C LYS A 22 -21.72 -8.95 4.86
N ASP A 23 -22.32 -9.70 3.95
CA ASP A 23 -23.77 -9.78 3.75
C ASP A 23 -24.46 -8.46 3.34
N THR A 24 -23.66 -7.45 2.94
CA THR A 24 -24.18 -6.22 2.32
C THR A 24 -24.29 -6.39 0.80
N ASP A 25 -25.06 -5.49 0.15
CA ASP A 25 -25.20 -5.50 -1.32
C ASP A 25 -23.97 -4.97 -2.07
N PHE A 26 -22.92 -4.54 -1.35
CA PHE A 26 -21.69 -4.06 -1.96
C PHE A 26 -20.78 -5.19 -2.41
N VAL A 27 -20.21 -5.06 -3.60
CA VAL A 27 -19.11 -5.90 -4.08
C VAL A 27 -17.81 -5.47 -3.33
N LYS A 28 -17.14 -6.42 -2.67
CA LYS A 28 -15.88 -6.19 -1.98
C LYS A 28 -14.72 -6.36 -2.96
N ILE A 29 -14.07 -5.24 -3.29
CA ILE A 29 -12.96 -5.20 -4.25
C ILE A 29 -11.65 -5.09 -3.48
N ILE A 30 -10.85 -6.15 -3.50
CA ILE A 30 -9.56 -6.21 -2.84
C ILE A 30 -8.48 -5.85 -3.86
N THR A 31 -7.85 -4.68 -3.69
CA THR A 31 -6.82 -4.16 -4.59
C THR A 31 -5.45 -4.07 -3.91
N GLY A 32 -4.43 -3.76 -4.67
CA GLY A 32 -3.06 -3.56 -4.18
C GLY A 32 -2.02 -4.23 -5.07
N ILE A 33 -0.75 -3.92 -4.82
CA ILE A 33 0.36 -4.47 -5.60
C ILE A 33 0.33 -6.00 -5.62
N ARG A 34 0.82 -6.60 -6.68
CA ARG A 34 0.96 -8.07 -6.75
C ARG A 34 1.84 -8.57 -5.59
N ARG A 35 1.51 -9.75 -5.03
CA ARG A 35 2.17 -10.40 -3.89
C ARG A 35 2.06 -9.67 -2.54
N CYS A 36 1.21 -8.65 -2.40
CA CYS A 36 0.93 -8.03 -1.09
C CYS A 36 -0.01 -8.83 -0.18
N GLY A 37 -0.52 -9.99 -0.64
CA GLY A 37 -1.33 -10.90 0.19
C GLY A 37 -2.84 -10.89 -0.08
N LYS A 38 -3.32 -10.32 -1.21
CA LYS A 38 -4.76 -10.29 -1.56
C LYS A 38 -5.44 -11.65 -1.56
N SER A 39 -4.85 -12.63 -2.27
CA SER A 39 -5.37 -14.01 -2.32
C SER A 39 -5.35 -14.70 -0.95
N SER A 40 -4.37 -14.37 -0.10
CA SER A 40 -4.30 -14.86 1.29
C SER A 40 -5.41 -14.25 2.14
N LEU A 41 -5.70 -12.96 1.96
CA LEU A 41 -6.81 -12.29 2.64
C LEU A 41 -8.18 -12.88 2.25
N MET A 42 -8.38 -13.22 0.96
CA MET A 42 -9.58 -13.96 0.54
C MET A 42 -9.70 -15.32 1.24
N LYS A 43 -8.60 -16.06 1.37
CA LYS A 43 -8.59 -17.35 2.09
C LYS A 43 -8.88 -17.17 3.57
N LEU A 44 -8.39 -16.09 4.21
CA LEU A 44 -8.73 -15.75 5.59
C LEU A 44 -10.22 -15.46 5.75
N MET A 45 -10.83 -14.73 4.81
CA MET A 45 -12.28 -14.48 4.83
C MET A 45 -13.07 -15.77 4.61
N ILE A 46 -12.66 -16.64 3.69
CA ILE A 46 -13.27 -17.97 3.50
C ILE A 46 -13.18 -18.80 4.80
N LYS A 47 -12.02 -18.84 5.43
CA LYS A 47 -11.83 -19.52 6.70
C LYS A 47 -12.77 -18.95 7.77
N HIS A 48 -12.84 -17.62 7.90
CA HIS A 48 -13.74 -16.95 8.82
C HIS A 48 -15.21 -17.35 8.57
N LEU A 49 -15.67 -17.42 7.33
CA LEU A 49 -17.02 -17.86 6.99
C LEU A 49 -17.30 -19.30 7.44
N LEU A 50 -16.36 -20.22 7.16
CA LEU A 50 -16.48 -21.62 7.55
C LEU A 50 -16.48 -21.79 9.08
N ASP A 51 -15.59 -21.09 9.78
CA ASP A 51 -15.51 -21.10 11.26
C ASP A 51 -16.79 -20.52 11.92
N ASN A 52 -17.55 -19.68 11.19
CA ASN A 52 -18.82 -19.10 11.63
C ASN A 52 -20.06 -19.80 11.03
N GLY A 53 -19.94 -21.06 10.62
CA GLY A 53 -21.07 -21.92 10.28
C GLY A 53 -21.59 -21.83 8.83
N ILE A 54 -20.90 -21.11 7.95
CA ILE A 54 -21.20 -21.16 6.50
C ILE A 54 -20.73 -22.51 5.95
N GLU A 55 -21.58 -23.21 5.23
CA GLU A 55 -21.26 -24.52 4.68
C GLU A 55 -20.35 -24.35 3.43
N LYS A 56 -19.45 -25.32 3.23
CA LYS A 56 -18.52 -25.29 2.09
C LYS A 56 -19.22 -25.20 0.72
N ASN A 57 -20.43 -25.77 0.58
CA ASN A 57 -21.21 -25.70 -0.64
C ASN A 57 -21.80 -24.32 -0.94
N GLN A 58 -21.78 -23.39 0.03
CA GLN A 58 -22.16 -22.00 -0.16
C GLN A 58 -21.02 -21.14 -0.71
N ILE A 59 -19.80 -21.67 -0.75
CA ILE A 59 -18.61 -20.92 -1.16
C ILE A 59 -18.19 -21.37 -2.55
N ILE A 60 -18.23 -20.43 -3.50
CA ILE A 60 -17.74 -20.60 -4.87
C ILE A 60 -16.46 -19.79 -5.01
N GLN A 61 -15.33 -20.47 -5.17
CA GLN A 61 -14.01 -19.84 -5.31
C GLN A 61 -13.40 -20.17 -6.66
N ILE A 62 -13.04 -19.13 -7.43
CA ILE A 62 -12.36 -19.25 -8.71
C ILE A 62 -11.07 -18.40 -8.69
N ASN A 63 -9.96 -19.03 -9.08
CA ASN A 63 -8.71 -18.30 -9.35
C ASN A 63 -8.43 -18.32 -10.85
N PHE A 64 -8.52 -17.17 -11.50
CA PHE A 64 -8.32 -17.04 -12.95
C PHE A 64 -6.84 -17.13 -13.40
N GLU A 65 -5.90 -17.33 -12.48
CA GLU A 65 -4.53 -17.74 -12.81
C GLU A 65 -4.41 -19.24 -13.07
N SER A 66 -5.39 -20.04 -12.61
CA SER A 66 -5.43 -21.47 -12.86
C SER A 66 -5.65 -21.79 -14.35
N MET A 67 -4.97 -22.81 -14.85
CA MET A 67 -5.17 -23.31 -16.21
C MET A 67 -6.61 -23.76 -16.48
N GLU A 68 -7.31 -24.23 -15.45
CA GLU A 68 -8.71 -24.67 -15.53
C GLU A 68 -9.65 -23.52 -15.95
N PHE A 69 -9.36 -22.29 -15.50
CA PHE A 69 -10.22 -21.11 -15.74
C PHE A 69 -9.59 -20.06 -16.68
N LYS A 70 -8.39 -20.31 -17.20
CA LYS A 70 -7.60 -19.32 -17.96
C LYS A 70 -8.25 -18.78 -19.22
N ARG A 71 -9.23 -19.50 -19.81
CA ARG A 71 -9.91 -19.12 -21.05
C ARG A 71 -11.41 -18.97 -20.86
N MET A 72 -11.84 -18.81 -19.62
CA MET A 72 -13.24 -18.66 -19.29
C MET A 72 -13.78 -17.34 -19.86
N THR A 73 -14.87 -17.44 -20.62
CA THR A 73 -15.61 -16.27 -21.10
C THR A 73 -16.57 -15.76 -20.03
N VAL A 74 -17.13 -14.57 -20.19
CA VAL A 74 -18.15 -14.03 -19.28
C VAL A 74 -19.38 -14.94 -19.20
N GLY A 75 -19.80 -15.55 -20.32
CA GLY A 75 -20.91 -16.50 -20.36
C GLY A 75 -20.59 -17.81 -19.64
N ASP A 76 -19.36 -18.34 -19.79
CA ASP A 76 -18.91 -19.52 -19.07
C ASP A 76 -18.90 -19.26 -17.56
N LEU A 77 -18.42 -18.10 -17.14
CA LEU A 77 -18.38 -17.69 -15.73
C LEU A 77 -19.81 -17.63 -15.14
N TYR A 78 -20.76 -17.01 -15.88
CA TYR A 78 -22.13 -16.95 -15.44
C TYR A 78 -22.74 -18.35 -15.26
N ASN A 79 -22.58 -19.21 -16.27
CA ASN A 79 -23.13 -20.57 -16.25
C ASN A 79 -22.48 -21.44 -15.17
N TYR A 80 -21.16 -21.29 -14.96
CA TYR A 80 -20.45 -22.00 -13.90
C TYR A 80 -21.00 -21.64 -12.52
N VAL A 81 -21.14 -20.35 -12.22
CA VAL A 81 -21.70 -19.89 -10.95
C VAL A 81 -23.12 -20.41 -10.79
N LYS A 82 -24.00 -20.21 -11.80
CA LYS A 82 -25.39 -20.66 -11.78
C LYS A 82 -25.53 -22.16 -11.49
N SER A 83 -24.66 -22.98 -12.07
CA SER A 83 -24.71 -24.44 -11.90
C SER A 83 -24.20 -24.91 -10.52
N ASN A 84 -23.44 -24.06 -9.81
CA ASN A 84 -22.86 -24.38 -8.51
C ASN A 84 -23.54 -23.66 -7.34
N LEU A 85 -24.64 -22.93 -7.58
CA LEU A 85 -25.36 -22.24 -6.51
C LEU A 85 -25.92 -23.22 -5.47
N PRO A 86 -25.85 -22.89 -4.17
CA PRO A 86 -26.45 -23.68 -3.12
C PRO A 86 -28.00 -23.61 -3.22
N LYS A 87 -28.67 -24.70 -2.88
CA LYS A 87 -30.13 -24.70 -2.86
C LYS A 87 -30.66 -23.98 -1.63
N ASN A 88 -31.47 -22.93 -1.83
CA ASN A 88 -32.17 -22.18 -0.76
C ASN A 88 -31.24 -21.57 0.30
N LYS A 89 -30.00 -21.24 -0.09
CA LYS A 89 -29.03 -20.60 0.77
C LYS A 89 -28.27 -19.54 -0.02
N LYS A 90 -27.79 -18.50 0.67
CA LYS A 90 -26.94 -17.47 0.10
C LYS A 90 -25.60 -18.03 -0.35
N ALA A 91 -25.13 -17.62 -1.51
CA ALA A 91 -23.80 -17.97 -2.04
C ALA A 91 -22.77 -16.91 -1.68
N TYR A 92 -21.55 -17.33 -1.40
CA TYR A 92 -20.39 -16.47 -1.22
C TYR A 92 -19.42 -16.68 -2.37
N LEU A 93 -19.28 -15.66 -3.23
CA LEU A 93 -18.53 -15.73 -4.48
C LEU A 93 -17.17 -15.07 -4.31
N PHE A 94 -16.09 -15.83 -4.56
CA PHE A 94 -14.71 -15.37 -4.45
C PHE A 94 -13.99 -15.50 -5.78
N PHE A 95 -13.64 -14.37 -6.41
CA PHE A 95 -13.00 -14.32 -7.72
C PHE A 95 -11.63 -13.68 -7.63
N ASP A 96 -10.58 -14.49 -7.73
CA ASP A 96 -9.19 -14.04 -7.65
C ASP A 96 -8.65 -13.70 -9.05
N GLU A 97 -8.11 -12.47 -9.20
CA GLU A 97 -7.61 -11.90 -10.46
C GLU A 97 -8.70 -11.83 -11.56
N ILE A 98 -9.90 -11.34 -11.21
CA ILE A 98 -11.10 -11.31 -12.08
C ILE A 98 -10.86 -10.56 -13.41
N GLN A 99 -9.94 -9.60 -13.46
CA GLN A 99 -9.64 -8.83 -14.67
C GLN A 99 -9.09 -9.68 -15.83
N LYS A 100 -8.81 -10.95 -15.61
CA LYS A 100 -8.44 -11.90 -16.67
C LYS A 100 -9.62 -12.38 -17.51
N VAL A 101 -10.83 -12.17 -17.03
CA VAL A 101 -12.07 -12.43 -17.78
C VAL A 101 -12.47 -11.13 -18.49
N SER A 102 -12.61 -11.17 -19.82
CA SER A 102 -13.13 -10.00 -20.55
C SER A 102 -14.58 -9.76 -20.15
N GLU A 103 -14.98 -8.49 -20.03
CA GLU A 103 -16.36 -8.09 -19.69
C GLU A 103 -16.87 -8.67 -18.34
N TRP A 104 -15.94 -8.96 -17.42
CA TRP A 104 -16.26 -9.54 -16.11
C TRP A 104 -17.32 -8.75 -15.31
N GLN A 105 -17.42 -7.45 -15.56
CA GLN A 105 -18.36 -6.54 -14.88
C GLN A 105 -19.82 -6.94 -15.16
N ASP A 106 -20.09 -7.41 -16.37
CA ASP A 106 -21.45 -7.84 -16.76
C ASP A 106 -21.84 -9.09 -15.98
N ALA A 107 -20.90 -10.02 -15.76
CA ALA A 107 -21.14 -11.18 -14.90
C ALA A 107 -21.41 -10.77 -13.45
N ILE A 108 -20.58 -9.87 -12.88
CA ILE A 108 -20.74 -9.41 -11.49
C ILE A 108 -22.10 -8.70 -11.30
N ASN A 109 -22.49 -7.83 -12.23
CA ASN A 109 -23.80 -7.17 -12.18
C ASN A 109 -24.95 -8.17 -12.30
N SER A 110 -24.84 -9.16 -13.20
CA SER A 110 -25.85 -10.22 -13.35
C SER A 110 -25.96 -11.05 -12.07
N PHE A 111 -24.86 -11.41 -11.43
CA PHE A 111 -24.91 -12.16 -10.16
C PHE A 111 -25.66 -11.41 -9.07
N ARG A 112 -25.46 -10.09 -8.96
CA ARG A 112 -26.16 -9.26 -7.98
C ARG A 112 -27.67 -9.16 -8.23
N VAL A 113 -28.10 -9.23 -9.50
CA VAL A 113 -29.51 -9.15 -9.89
C VAL A 113 -30.20 -10.50 -9.80
N ASP A 114 -29.52 -11.56 -10.25
CA ASP A 114 -30.13 -12.86 -10.49
C ASP A 114 -30.01 -13.80 -9.27
N PHE A 115 -29.06 -13.58 -8.37
CA PHE A 115 -28.73 -14.52 -7.29
C PHE A 115 -28.65 -13.86 -5.91
N GLU A 116 -29.05 -14.61 -4.89
CA GLU A 116 -28.78 -14.22 -3.50
C GLU A 116 -27.34 -14.56 -3.16
N CYS A 117 -26.45 -13.58 -3.31
CA CYS A 117 -25.01 -13.80 -3.14
C CYS A 117 -24.28 -12.63 -2.46
N ASP A 118 -23.10 -12.91 -1.95
CA ASP A 118 -22.14 -11.97 -1.43
C ASP A 118 -20.84 -12.10 -2.24
N ILE A 119 -20.30 -10.99 -2.77
CA ILE A 119 -19.27 -11.03 -3.81
C ILE A 119 -17.98 -10.37 -3.34
N TYR A 120 -16.87 -11.12 -3.47
CA TYR A 120 -15.51 -10.72 -3.17
C TYR A 120 -14.63 -10.91 -4.41
N ILE A 121 -13.99 -9.85 -4.88
CA ILE A 121 -13.13 -9.91 -6.05
C ILE A 121 -11.75 -9.36 -5.74
N THR A 122 -10.69 -9.88 -6.37
CA THR A 122 -9.36 -9.29 -6.31
C THR A 122 -8.87 -8.85 -7.66
N GLY A 123 -7.95 -7.90 -7.61
CA GLY A 123 -7.11 -7.55 -8.75
C GLY A 123 -5.88 -6.77 -8.34
N SER A 124 -4.84 -6.97 -9.12
CA SER A 124 -3.53 -6.34 -8.89
C SER A 124 -3.36 -5.01 -9.62
N ASN A 125 -4.46 -4.37 -10.05
CA ASN A 125 -4.43 -3.13 -10.82
C ASN A 125 -5.54 -2.17 -10.40
N ALA A 126 -5.21 -0.87 -10.27
CA ALA A 126 -6.17 0.22 -10.09
C ALA A 126 -7.21 0.33 -11.24
N PHE A 127 -6.94 -0.31 -12.36
CA PHE A 127 -7.86 -0.39 -13.50
C PHE A 127 -9.21 -1.07 -13.17
N LEU A 128 -9.26 -1.96 -12.17
CA LEU A 128 -10.53 -2.49 -11.66
C LEU A 128 -11.49 -1.39 -11.20
N LEU A 129 -10.94 -0.24 -10.82
CA LEU A 129 -11.67 0.93 -10.33
C LEU A 129 -11.50 2.15 -11.25
N SER A 130 -10.91 1.97 -12.46
CA SER A 130 -10.79 3.06 -13.42
C SER A 130 -12.16 3.57 -13.85
N SER A 131 -12.21 4.82 -14.34
CA SER A 131 -13.45 5.52 -14.69
C SER A 131 -14.37 4.73 -15.64
N GLU A 132 -13.82 3.85 -16.47
CA GLU A 132 -14.59 2.99 -17.39
C GLU A 132 -15.37 1.91 -16.64
N TYR A 133 -14.80 1.34 -15.57
CA TYR A 133 -15.42 0.27 -14.77
C TYR A 133 -16.09 0.79 -13.49
N ALA A 134 -15.61 1.93 -12.99
CA ALA A 134 -16.25 2.61 -11.86
C ALA A 134 -17.71 2.97 -12.14
N THR A 135 -18.06 3.27 -13.39
CA THR A 135 -19.44 3.56 -13.78
C THR A 135 -20.36 2.35 -13.64
N TYR A 136 -19.89 1.13 -13.93
CA TYR A 136 -20.69 -0.10 -13.79
C TYR A 136 -20.95 -0.50 -12.34
N LEU A 137 -19.97 -0.22 -11.43
CA LEU A 137 -20.05 -0.56 -10.01
C LEU A 137 -20.19 0.67 -9.11
N ALA A 138 -20.43 1.86 -9.69
CA ALA A 138 -20.57 3.12 -8.96
C ALA A 138 -21.64 3.04 -7.87
N GLY A 139 -21.23 3.35 -6.62
CA GLY A 139 -22.12 3.27 -5.45
C GLY A 139 -22.54 1.86 -5.05
N ARG A 140 -21.94 0.81 -5.64
CA ARG A 140 -22.29 -0.60 -5.41
C ARG A 140 -21.09 -1.47 -5.06
N SER A 141 -19.94 -0.86 -4.81
CA SER A 141 -18.72 -1.54 -4.41
C SER A 141 -17.97 -0.77 -3.35
N ILE A 142 -17.19 -1.48 -2.57
CA ILE A 142 -16.20 -0.93 -1.65
C ILE A 142 -14.81 -1.41 -2.03
N GLU A 143 -13.83 -0.53 -1.94
CA GLU A 143 -12.42 -0.88 -2.16
C GLU A 143 -11.72 -1.13 -0.84
N ILE A 144 -11.00 -2.26 -0.76
CA ILE A 144 -10.09 -2.58 0.33
C ILE A 144 -8.69 -2.66 -0.24
N LYS A 145 -7.92 -1.57 -0.05
CA LYS A 145 -6.54 -1.48 -0.52
C LYS A 145 -5.61 -2.22 0.42
N VAL A 146 -4.99 -3.28 -0.06
CA VAL A 146 -4.01 -4.08 0.66
C VAL A 146 -2.61 -3.60 0.32
N TYR A 147 -1.90 -3.11 1.32
CA TYR A 147 -0.49 -2.70 1.22
C TYR A 147 0.44 -3.84 1.64
N PRO A 148 1.75 -3.77 1.34
CA PRO A 148 2.77 -4.60 2.02
C PRO A 148 2.61 -4.52 3.53
N LEU A 149 3.24 -5.40 4.27
CA LEU A 149 3.11 -5.47 5.73
C LEU A 149 3.42 -4.11 6.39
N SER A 150 2.60 -3.71 7.35
CA SER A 150 2.94 -2.65 8.30
C SER A 150 4.09 -3.11 9.20
N PHE A 151 4.67 -2.20 9.99
CA PHE A 151 5.75 -2.59 10.90
C PHE A 151 5.26 -3.58 11.97
N ILE A 152 4.05 -3.40 12.49
CA ILE A 152 3.48 -4.35 13.45
C ILE A 152 3.20 -5.73 12.81
N GLU A 153 2.69 -5.74 11.57
CA GLU A 153 2.52 -6.99 10.82
C GLU A 153 3.86 -7.64 10.48
N PHE A 154 4.90 -6.85 10.17
CA PHE A 154 6.24 -7.36 9.93
C PHE A 154 6.80 -8.09 11.16
N ILE A 155 6.65 -7.52 12.36
CA ILE A 155 7.05 -8.14 13.62
C ILE A 155 6.34 -9.50 13.79
N ASP A 156 5.00 -9.52 13.67
CA ASP A 156 4.18 -10.73 13.82
C ASP A 156 4.53 -11.79 12.76
N PHE A 157 4.67 -11.38 11.49
CA PHE A 157 4.96 -12.30 10.40
C PHE A 157 6.36 -12.92 10.48
N HIS A 158 7.30 -12.29 11.17
CA HIS A 158 8.60 -12.89 11.49
C HIS A 158 8.61 -13.71 12.79
N GLY A 159 7.44 -13.93 13.43
CA GLY A 159 7.30 -14.77 14.62
C GLY A 159 7.70 -14.08 15.91
N TYR A 160 7.77 -12.76 15.92
CA TYR A 160 8.03 -12.00 17.15
C TYR A 160 6.74 -11.49 17.77
N LYS A 161 6.75 -11.35 19.09
CA LYS A 161 5.67 -10.74 19.89
C LYS A 161 6.19 -9.50 20.59
N ILE A 162 5.40 -8.45 20.61
CA ILE A 162 5.72 -7.24 21.36
C ILE A 162 5.47 -7.49 22.84
N ILE A 163 6.48 -7.23 23.68
CA ILE A 163 6.40 -7.27 25.13
C ILE A 163 6.60 -5.89 25.71
N GLU A 164 5.70 -5.45 26.59
CA GLU A 164 5.78 -4.17 27.28
C GLU A 164 6.29 -4.39 28.70
N LYS A 165 7.35 -3.65 29.07
CA LYS A 165 7.84 -3.61 30.45
C LYS A 165 7.64 -2.20 31.00
N LYS A 166 6.87 -2.08 32.06
CA LYS A 166 6.73 -0.81 32.79
C LYS A 166 8.02 -0.57 33.60
N SER A 167 8.67 0.56 33.37
CA SER A 167 9.79 1.03 34.16
C SER A 167 9.27 1.46 35.55
N LEU A 168 10.14 1.37 36.56
CA LEU A 168 9.88 1.92 37.90
C LEU A 168 9.64 3.43 37.91
N THR A 169 10.11 4.13 36.89
CA THR A 169 9.92 5.58 36.67
C THR A 169 8.67 5.93 35.86
N GLY A 170 7.79 4.94 35.56
CA GLY A 170 6.54 5.13 34.83
C GLY A 170 6.65 5.12 33.29
N GLY A 171 7.85 4.97 32.75
CA GLY A 171 8.07 4.81 31.30
C GLY A 171 7.69 3.38 30.85
N ILE A 172 7.16 3.26 29.60
CA ILE A 172 6.92 1.97 28.96
C ILE A 172 8.11 1.67 28.04
N SER A 173 8.85 0.61 28.33
CA SER A 173 9.87 0.06 27.43
C SER A 173 9.25 -1.08 26.63
N ARG A 174 9.32 -1.02 25.32
CA ARG A 174 8.85 -2.05 24.40
C ARG A 174 10.03 -2.84 23.85
N LYS A 175 9.94 -4.15 23.93
CA LYS A 175 10.87 -5.10 23.30
C LYS A 175 10.09 -6.11 22.49
N VAL A 176 10.77 -6.93 21.73
CA VAL A 176 10.17 -8.05 21.02
C VAL A 176 10.79 -9.36 21.50
N GLU A 177 9.99 -10.41 21.51
CA GLU A 177 10.37 -11.76 21.92
C GLU A 177 10.06 -12.75 20.79
N ASN A 178 11.00 -13.62 20.45
CA ASN A 178 10.77 -14.70 19.50
C ASN A 178 10.13 -15.94 20.17
N GLU A 179 9.81 -16.95 19.38
CA GLU A 179 9.20 -18.21 19.85
C GLU A 179 10.08 -18.98 20.86
N ASN A 180 11.39 -18.75 20.86
CA ASN A 180 12.34 -19.36 21.80
C ASN A 180 12.48 -18.60 23.13
N GLY A 181 11.77 -17.47 23.30
CA GLY A 181 11.88 -16.61 24.49
C GLY A 181 13.07 -15.65 24.47
N GLU A 182 13.75 -15.51 23.33
CA GLU A 182 14.84 -14.55 23.18
C GLU A 182 14.28 -13.16 22.92
N THR A 183 14.80 -12.14 23.60
CA THR A 183 14.32 -10.78 23.51
C THR A 183 15.29 -9.89 22.71
N TYR A 184 14.72 -9.05 21.85
CA TYR A 184 15.45 -8.10 21.00
C TYR A 184 14.90 -6.69 21.18
N GLU A 185 15.72 -5.69 20.88
CA GLU A 185 15.26 -4.30 20.85
C GLU A 185 14.40 -4.06 19.60
N ILE A 186 13.30 -3.31 19.75
CA ILE A 186 12.42 -2.96 18.63
C ILE A 186 13.17 -2.28 17.51
N LYS A 187 14.22 -1.50 17.85
CA LYS A 187 15.06 -0.83 16.86
C LYS A 187 15.71 -1.81 15.87
N GLU A 188 16.14 -2.97 16.33
CA GLU A 188 16.77 -3.98 15.45
C GLU A 188 15.79 -4.48 14.39
N LEU A 189 14.51 -4.70 14.76
CA LEU A 189 13.48 -5.07 13.82
C LEU A 189 13.06 -3.90 12.92
N PHE A 190 13.09 -2.68 13.42
CA PHE A 190 12.84 -1.50 12.61
C PHE A 190 13.95 -1.29 11.57
N ASP A 191 15.21 -1.48 11.94
CA ASP A 191 16.36 -1.44 11.02
C ASP A 191 16.25 -2.54 9.95
N ALA A 192 15.74 -3.74 10.31
CA ALA A 192 15.41 -4.78 9.35
C ALA A 192 14.25 -4.38 8.43
N TYR A 193 13.18 -3.78 8.97
CA TYR A 193 12.02 -3.33 8.19
C TYR A 193 12.39 -2.26 7.16
N ILE A 194 13.19 -1.27 7.52
CA ILE A 194 13.66 -0.24 6.57
C ILE A 194 14.66 -0.81 5.55
N THR A 195 15.31 -1.93 5.85
CA THR A 195 16.26 -2.59 4.94
C THR A 195 15.55 -3.50 3.95
N PHE A 196 14.68 -4.37 4.43
CA PHE A 196 14.07 -5.45 3.65
C PHE A 196 12.68 -5.09 3.12
N GLY A 197 11.99 -4.13 3.72
CA GLY A 197 10.61 -3.78 3.39
C GLY A 197 9.59 -4.72 3.98
N GLY A 198 8.34 -4.57 3.56
CA GLY A 198 7.17 -5.29 4.08
C GLY A 198 6.53 -6.28 3.10
N MET A 199 7.23 -6.72 2.04
CA MET A 199 6.64 -7.70 1.12
C MET A 199 6.46 -9.05 1.82
N PRO A 200 5.22 -9.61 1.91
CA PRO A 200 4.94 -10.82 2.71
C PRO A 200 5.80 -12.04 2.37
N SER A 201 6.22 -12.18 1.10
CA SER A 201 7.06 -13.30 0.68
C SER A 201 8.47 -13.29 1.29
N LEU A 202 8.92 -12.18 1.86
CA LEU A 202 10.22 -12.10 2.55
C LEU A 202 10.18 -12.79 3.92
N THR A 203 9.00 -12.94 4.52
CA THR A 203 8.86 -13.57 5.84
C THR A 203 9.00 -15.09 5.81
N GLU A 204 9.06 -15.70 4.63
CA GLU A 204 9.28 -17.15 4.47
C GLU A 204 10.76 -17.56 4.62
N LEU A 205 11.67 -16.59 4.66
CA LEU A 205 13.11 -16.82 4.74
C LEU A 205 13.74 -15.99 5.87
N PRO A 206 14.91 -16.42 6.39
CA PRO A 206 15.71 -15.59 7.27
C PRO A 206 16.04 -14.23 6.63
N LEU A 207 16.09 -13.18 7.44
CA LEU A 207 16.44 -11.81 7.01
C LEU A 207 17.94 -11.70 6.65
N GLU A 208 18.31 -12.33 5.55
CA GLU A 208 19.64 -12.28 4.98
C GLU A 208 19.61 -11.49 3.67
N ILE A 209 20.53 -10.56 3.47
CA ILE A 209 20.52 -9.62 2.33
C ILE A 209 20.47 -10.35 1.00
N ASP A 210 21.31 -11.36 0.77
CA ASP A 210 21.39 -12.08 -0.52
C ASP A 210 20.08 -12.80 -0.86
N LYS A 211 19.43 -13.42 0.16
CA LYS A 211 18.14 -14.10 -0.02
C LYS A 211 17.02 -13.12 -0.28
N ALA A 212 16.99 -12.00 0.45
CA ALA A 212 16.01 -10.95 0.27
C ALA A 212 16.14 -10.31 -1.13
N LEU A 213 17.34 -9.98 -1.59
CA LEU A 213 17.58 -9.44 -2.92
C LEU A 213 17.09 -10.38 -4.02
N THR A 214 17.28 -11.70 -3.88
CA THR A 214 16.79 -12.68 -4.85
C THR A 214 15.26 -12.70 -4.93
N ILE A 215 14.55 -12.60 -3.79
CA ILE A 215 13.09 -12.51 -3.76
C ILE A 215 12.61 -11.18 -4.37
N LEU A 216 13.24 -10.08 -3.98
CA LEU A 216 12.91 -8.74 -4.48
C LEU A 216 13.15 -8.62 -5.99
N ASP A 217 14.20 -9.24 -6.53
CA ASP A 217 14.41 -9.36 -7.98
C ASP A 217 13.25 -10.09 -8.66
N GLY A 218 12.84 -11.23 -8.11
CA GLY A 218 11.68 -11.98 -8.61
C GLY A 218 10.36 -11.21 -8.50
N ILE A 219 10.18 -10.37 -7.47
CA ILE A 219 9.03 -9.48 -7.34
C ILE A 219 9.12 -8.39 -8.40
N TYR A 220 10.24 -7.68 -8.48
CA TYR A 220 10.45 -6.62 -9.46
C TYR A 220 10.21 -7.10 -10.88
N SER A 221 10.84 -8.21 -11.27
CA SER A 221 10.72 -8.77 -12.61
C SER A 221 9.30 -9.23 -12.94
N SER A 222 8.60 -9.86 -11.99
CA SER A 222 7.24 -10.36 -12.22
C SER A 222 6.17 -9.29 -12.06
N VAL A 223 6.31 -8.37 -11.09
CA VAL A 223 5.29 -7.35 -10.75
C VAL A 223 5.46 -6.11 -11.60
N VAL A 224 6.70 -5.59 -11.67
CA VAL A 224 6.94 -4.29 -12.30
C VAL A 224 7.09 -4.45 -13.82
N ILE A 225 7.86 -5.42 -14.28
CA ILE A 225 8.16 -5.53 -15.71
C ILE A 225 7.10 -6.35 -16.43
N ARG A 226 6.87 -7.58 -15.99
CA ARG A 226 5.98 -8.50 -16.70
C ARG A 226 4.53 -8.04 -16.68
N ASP A 227 4.01 -7.67 -15.52
CA ASP A 227 2.61 -7.28 -15.38
C ASP A 227 2.31 -5.98 -16.16
N ILE A 228 3.24 -5.02 -16.15
CA ILE A 228 3.10 -3.78 -16.92
C ILE A 228 3.11 -4.07 -18.43
N LEU A 229 4.09 -4.85 -18.90
CA LEU A 229 4.24 -5.15 -20.33
C LEU A 229 3.13 -6.08 -20.86
N GLU A 230 2.67 -7.06 -20.09
CA GLU A 230 1.60 -7.98 -20.51
C GLU A 230 0.22 -7.31 -20.54
N ARG A 231 -0.05 -6.40 -19.60
CA ARG A 231 -1.32 -5.67 -19.52
C ARG A 231 -1.57 -4.76 -20.70
N GLU A 232 -0.54 -4.05 -21.12
CA GLU A 232 -0.65 -3.14 -22.24
C GLU A 232 -0.91 -3.87 -23.58
N LYS A 233 -0.49 -5.14 -23.70
CA LYS A 233 -0.81 -5.98 -24.87
C LYS A 233 -2.29 -6.37 -24.96
N GLN A 234 -3.01 -6.39 -23.83
CA GLN A 234 -4.43 -6.76 -23.79
C GLN A 234 -5.38 -5.60 -24.06
N LYS A 235 -4.87 -4.37 -23.96
CA LYS A 235 -5.64 -3.16 -24.26
C LYS A 235 -5.23 -2.71 -25.66
N ASP A 236 -6.05 -2.58 -26.61
CA ASP A 236 -5.78 -1.94 -27.93
C ASP A 236 -5.33 -0.46 -27.79
N ARG A 237 -4.52 -0.17 -26.78
CA ARG A 237 -4.04 1.15 -26.39
C ARG A 237 -2.52 1.25 -26.57
N ARG A 238 -2.01 2.48 -26.39
CA ARG A 238 -0.57 2.78 -26.39
C ARG A 238 0.17 1.84 -25.42
N GLN A 239 1.19 1.15 -25.92
CA GLN A 239 1.95 0.15 -25.18
C GLN A 239 3.25 0.73 -24.62
N VAL A 240 3.70 0.20 -23.48
CA VAL A 240 5.08 0.38 -23.01
C VAL A 240 5.99 -0.43 -23.94
N THR A 241 6.67 0.24 -24.83
CA THR A 241 7.52 -0.40 -25.86
C THR A 241 8.99 -0.41 -25.46
N ASP A 242 9.42 0.51 -24.58
CA ASP A 242 10.80 0.66 -24.13
C ASP A 242 10.92 0.31 -22.64
N SER A 243 11.30 -0.95 -22.38
CA SER A 243 11.53 -1.44 -21.01
C SER A 243 12.75 -0.78 -20.34
N SER A 244 13.74 -0.32 -21.13
CA SER A 244 14.90 0.41 -20.61
C SER A 244 14.49 1.78 -20.08
N LEU A 245 13.69 2.53 -20.82
CA LEU A 245 13.13 3.81 -20.39
C LEU A 245 12.22 3.63 -19.15
N LEU A 246 11.37 2.60 -19.13
CA LEU A 246 10.55 2.28 -17.96
C LEU A 246 11.42 2.09 -16.72
N ARG A 247 12.48 1.27 -16.83
CA ARG A 247 13.40 1.03 -15.70
C ARG A 247 14.06 2.33 -15.21
N LYS A 248 14.49 3.21 -16.12
CA LYS A 248 15.09 4.49 -15.75
C LYS A 248 14.11 5.42 -15.03
N ILE A 249 12.86 5.47 -15.48
CA ILE A 249 11.78 6.21 -14.81
C ILE A 249 11.53 5.64 -13.40
N ILE A 250 11.48 4.31 -13.25
CA ILE A 250 11.32 3.65 -11.95
C ILE A 250 12.47 4.02 -11.01
N MET A 251 13.72 3.92 -11.49
CA MET A 251 14.91 4.29 -10.69
C MET A 251 14.88 5.77 -10.29
N PHE A 252 14.52 6.65 -11.22
CA PHE A 252 14.38 8.08 -10.93
C PHE A 252 13.33 8.33 -9.84
N LEU A 253 12.13 7.75 -9.95
CA LEU A 253 11.08 7.93 -8.96
C LEU A 253 11.48 7.34 -7.60
N ALA A 254 12.15 6.18 -7.58
CA ALA A 254 12.64 5.54 -6.36
C ALA A 254 13.74 6.38 -5.66
N ASP A 255 14.61 7.04 -6.43
CA ASP A 255 15.66 7.92 -5.89
C ASP A 255 15.10 9.27 -5.40
N ASN A 256 13.95 9.69 -5.91
CA ASN A 256 13.30 10.97 -5.62
C ASN A 256 12.00 10.84 -4.80
N ILE A 257 11.83 9.76 -4.03
CA ILE A 257 10.67 9.64 -3.12
C ILE A 257 10.63 10.84 -2.16
N GLY A 258 9.45 11.36 -1.88
CA GLY A 258 9.27 12.53 -1.01
C GLY A 258 9.71 13.87 -1.61
N ASN A 259 10.33 13.90 -2.78
CA ASN A 259 10.72 15.14 -3.46
C ASN A 259 9.61 15.64 -4.41
N ASN A 260 9.44 16.95 -4.45
CA ASN A 260 8.53 17.60 -5.40
C ASN A 260 8.97 17.32 -6.85
N THR A 261 8.17 16.62 -7.60
CA THR A 261 8.50 16.13 -8.95
C THR A 261 7.41 16.49 -9.96
N SER A 262 7.82 16.85 -11.18
CA SER A 262 6.91 16.99 -12.33
C SER A 262 7.32 16.05 -13.45
N ILE A 263 6.37 15.71 -14.32
CA ILE A 263 6.66 14.86 -15.51
C ILE A 263 7.73 15.51 -16.40
N ASN A 264 7.69 16.83 -16.56
CA ASN A 264 8.70 17.58 -17.30
C ASN A 264 10.09 17.47 -16.66
N SER A 265 10.19 17.53 -15.31
CA SER A 265 11.47 17.38 -14.62
C SER A 265 12.06 16.00 -14.82
N ILE A 266 11.25 14.92 -14.81
CA ILE A 266 11.71 13.57 -15.11
C ILE A 266 12.37 13.51 -16.49
N SER A 267 11.68 13.98 -17.53
CA SER A 267 12.23 14.01 -18.89
C SER A 267 13.57 14.76 -19.00
N ASN A 268 13.67 15.91 -18.33
CA ASN A 268 14.86 16.75 -18.37
C ASN A 268 16.05 16.10 -17.63
N VAL A 269 15.83 15.54 -16.47
CA VAL A 269 16.89 14.89 -15.68
C VAL A 269 17.43 13.66 -16.39
N LEU A 270 16.55 12.80 -16.94
CA LEU A 270 16.98 11.62 -17.71
C LEU A 270 17.89 11.99 -18.88
N LEU A 271 17.63 13.10 -19.56
CA LEU A 271 18.49 13.59 -20.64
C LEU A 271 19.79 14.20 -20.10
N ASN A 272 19.72 15.09 -19.11
CA ASN A 272 20.86 15.85 -18.59
C ASN A 272 21.90 14.93 -17.92
N GLU A 273 21.47 13.88 -17.25
CA GLU A 273 22.33 12.86 -16.65
C GLU A 273 22.84 11.82 -17.68
N LYS A 274 22.57 12.04 -18.97
CA LYS A 274 22.97 11.14 -20.06
C LYS A 274 22.47 9.70 -19.88
N LEU A 275 21.39 9.52 -19.15
CA LEU A 275 20.76 8.22 -18.99
C LEU A 275 20.06 7.77 -20.29
N ILE A 276 19.73 8.74 -21.17
CA ILE A 276 19.11 8.53 -22.48
C ILE A 276 19.80 9.44 -23.51
N GLU A 277 19.83 9.00 -24.76
CA GLU A 277 20.45 9.78 -25.87
C GLU A 277 19.54 10.91 -26.37
N THR A 278 18.23 10.67 -26.37
CA THR A 278 17.23 11.63 -26.84
C THR A 278 16.16 11.85 -25.81
N LYS A 279 15.74 13.11 -25.63
CA LYS A 279 14.68 13.47 -24.70
C LYS A 279 13.36 12.76 -25.04
N PRO A 280 12.78 11.97 -24.14
CA PRO A 280 11.48 11.34 -24.39
C PRO A 280 10.38 12.39 -24.42
N ALA A 281 9.36 12.16 -25.23
CA ALA A 281 8.18 13.01 -25.23
C ALA A 281 7.52 13.00 -23.84
N VAL A 282 7.07 14.16 -23.37
CA VAL A 282 6.42 14.33 -22.05
C VAL A 282 5.23 13.38 -21.91
N GLN A 283 4.45 13.20 -22.97
CA GLN A 283 3.31 12.28 -23.01
C GLN A 283 3.74 10.81 -22.83
N THR A 284 4.96 10.44 -23.27
CA THR A 284 5.50 9.08 -23.05
C THR A 284 5.87 8.87 -21.60
N VAL A 285 6.54 9.84 -20.99
CA VAL A 285 6.88 9.77 -19.54
C VAL A 285 5.61 9.78 -18.70
N GLN A 286 4.64 10.65 -19.02
CA GLN A 286 3.33 10.67 -18.34
C GLN A 286 2.64 9.30 -18.40
N PHE A 287 2.60 8.69 -19.57
CA PHE A 287 1.99 7.38 -19.76
C PHE A 287 2.70 6.31 -18.90
N TYR A 288 4.04 6.29 -18.87
CA TYR A 288 4.80 5.33 -18.08
C TYR A 288 4.59 5.54 -16.56
N VAL A 289 4.58 6.79 -16.11
CA VAL A 289 4.28 7.12 -14.71
C VAL A 289 2.86 6.69 -14.34
N THR A 290 1.87 7.00 -15.17
CA THR A 290 0.47 6.57 -14.95
C THR A 290 0.37 5.05 -14.85
N THR A 291 1.06 4.31 -15.72
CA THR A 291 1.07 2.84 -15.68
C THR A 291 1.67 2.30 -14.37
N LEU A 292 2.70 2.97 -13.83
CA LEU A 292 3.30 2.61 -12.53
C LEU A 292 2.36 2.90 -11.36
N LEU A 293 1.60 3.98 -11.41
CA LEU A 293 0.56 4.30 -10.42
C LEU A 293 -0.59 3.29 -10.48
N GLU A 294 -1.05 2.94 -11.68
CA GLU A 294 -2.08 1.91 -11.89
C GLU A 294 -1.64 0.52 -11.41
N ALA A 295 -0.34 0.21 -11.48
CA ALA A 295 0.24 -1.03 -10.96
C ALA A 295 0.46 -1.03 -9.45
N TYR A 296 0.12 0.05 -8.75
CA TYR A 296 0.37 0.25 -7.31
C TYR A 296 1.85 0.16 -6.91
N VAL A 297 2.78 0.44 -7.84
CA VAL A 297 4.22 0.47 -7.55
C VAL A 297 4.59 1.78 -6.90
N PHE A 298 4.01 2.87 -7.40
CA PHE A 298 4.14 4.21 -6.83
C PHE A 298 2.77 4.80 -6.52
N TYR A 299 2.77 5.78 -5.62
CA TYR A 299 1.60 6.57 -5.22
C TYR A 299 1.95 8.03 -5.36
N GLU A 300 1.11 8.79 -6.05
CA GLU A 300 1.25 10.23 -6.18
C GLU A 300 0.44 10.94 -5.12
N ILE A 301 1.05 11.89 -4.42
CA ILE A 301 0.38 12.78 -3.48
C ILE A 301 0.32 14.19 -4.07
N LYS A 302 -0.88 14.74 -4.09
CA LYS A 302 -1.12 16.12 -4.54
C LYS A 302 -0.85 17.13 -3.44
N ARG A 303 -0.43 18.32 -3.84
CA ARG A 303 -0.22 19.45 -2.94
C ARG A 303 -1.52 20.20 -2.72
N PHE A 304 -1.77 20.56 -1.48
CA PHE A 304 -2.92 21.34 -1.06
C PHE A 304 -2.46 22.69 -0.50
N ASP A 305 -2.92 23.80 -1.07
CA ASP A 305 -2.67 25.12 -0.53
C ASP A 305 -3.58 25.37 0.69
N ILE A 306 -2.96 25.46 1.87
CA ILE A 306 -3.68 25.59 3.15
C ILE A 306 -4.40 26.95 3.21
N LYS A 307 -3.82 28.02 2.64
CA LYS A 307 -4.44 29.36 2.60
C LYS A 307 -5.51 29.46 1.52
N GLY A 308 -5.20 28.99 0.31
CA GLY A 308 -6.11 28.99 -0.83
C GLY A 308 -7.23 27.97 -0.72
N LYS A 309 -7.09 26.95 0.14
CA LYS A 309 -8.03 25.83 0.32
C LYS A 309 -8.31 25.07 -0.98
N GLU A 310 -7.30 24.89 -1.81
CA GLU A 310 -7.41 24.21 -3.10
C GLU A 310 -6.22 23.29 -3.38
N PHE A 311 -6.47 22.25 -4.20
CA PHE A 311 -5.40 21.39 -4.70
C PHE A 311 -4.64 22.07 -5.82
N LEU A 312 -3.31 22.03 -5.72
CA LEU A 312 -2.42 22.57 -6.75
C LEU A 312 -2.31 21.57 -7.93
N LYS A 313 -2.33 22.11 -9.15
CA LYS A 313 -2.29 21.33 -10.39
C LYS A 313 -0.88 20.87 -10.78
N THR A 314 0.14 21.48 -10.20
CA THR A 314 1.54 21.26 -10.58
C THR A 314 2.34 20.75 -9.40
N LEU A 315 3.29 19.89 -9.68
CA LEU A 315 4.16 19.22 -8.71
C LEU A 315 3.40 18.33 -7.73
N GLY A 316 3.84 17.13 -7.59
CA GLY A 316 3.42 16.18 -6.57
C GLY A 316 4.65 15.50 -6.00
N LYS A 317 4.48 14.76 -4.90
CA LYS A 317 5.48 13.81 -4.42
C LYS A 317 5.07 12.41 -4.82
N TYR A 318 6.05 11.56 -5.04
CA TYR A 318 5.84 10.14 -5.33
C TYR A 318 6.42 9.32 -4.19
N TYR A 319 5.67 8.30 -3.75
CA TYR A 319 6.13 7.34 -2.75
C TYR A 319 6.08 5.94 -3.33
N ILE A 320 7.10 5.13 -3.02
CA ILE A 320 7.16 3.75 -3.46
C ILE A 320 6.42 2.85 -2.47
N VAL A 321 5.67 1.89 -2.97
CA VAL A 321 4.81 1.02 -2.15
C VAL A 321 5.56 0.20 -1.10
N ASP A 322 6.85 -0.09 -1.36
CA ASP A 322 7.68 -0.91 -0.48
C ASP A 322 9.15 -0.46 -0.51
N ILE A 323 9.72 -0.24 0.67
CA ILE A 323 11.10 0.23 0.81
C ILE A 323 12.12 -0.84 0.42
N GLY A 324 11.81 -2.12 0.60
CA GLY A 324 12.67 -3.21 0.14
C GLY A 324 12.85 -3.20 -1.38
N LEU A 325 11.79 -2.91 -2.14
CA LEU A 325 11.88 -2.73 -3.59
C LEU A 325 12.77 -1.52 -3.95
N ARG A 326 12.66 -0.41 -3.20
CA ARG A 326 13.54 0.75 -3.38
C ARG A 326 15.01 0.37 -3.15
N ASN A 327 15.29 -0.30 -2.06
CA ASN A 327 16.65 -0.70 -1.69
C ASN A 327 17.23 -1.72 -2.69
N TYR A 328 16.39 -2.61 -3.22
CA TYR A 328 16.79 -3.50 -4.32
C TYR A 328 17.22 -2.72 -5.57
N LEU A 329 16.49 -1.66 -5.92
CA LEU A 329 16.75 -0.86 -7.13
C LEU A 329 18.00 0.03 -7.02
N LEU A 330 18.23 0.63 -5.85
CA LEU A 330 19.21 1.71 -5.65
C LEU A 330 20.39 1.32 -4.73
N GLY A 331 20.30 0.16 -4.05
CA GLY A 331 21.11 -0.16 -2.91
C GLY A 331 20.67 0.61 -1.65
N PHE A 332 21.01 0.08 -0.48
CA PHE A 332 20.74 0.75 0.79
C PHE A 332 21.70 1.95 0.98
N ARG A 333 21.12 3.12 1.30
CA ARG A 333 21.88 4.38 1.46
C ARG A 333 21.48 5.08 2.75
N ASN A 334 22.36 5.16 3.72
CA ASN A 334 22.08 5.79 5.02
C ASN A 334 21.65 7.28 4.91
N ARG A 335 22.08 7.99 3.88
CA ARG A 335 21.74 9.41 3.67
C ARG A 335 20.28 9.67 3.33
N ASP A 336 19.54 8.63 2.96
CA ASP A 336 18.15 8.72 2.48
C ASP A 336 17.12 8.38 3.58
N ILE A 337 17.55 8.18 4.83
CA ILE A 337 16.68 7.72 5.93
C ILE A 337 15.50 8.67 6.14
N GLY A 338 15.68 9.98 6.05
CA GLY A 338 14.59 10.95 6.16
C GLY A 338 13.44 10.68 5.19
N HIS A 339 13.75 10.48 3.91
CA HIS A 339 12.74 10.16 2.89
C HIS A 339 12.14 8.75 3.06
N ILE A 340 12.94 7.80 3.57
CA ILE A 340 12.47 6.44 3.86
C ILE A 340 11.40 6.48 4.97
N ILE A 341 11.66 7.17 6.07
CA ILE A 341 10.68 7.26 7.18
C ILE A 341 9.45 8.08 6.77
N GLU A 342 9.60 9.13 5.96
CA GLU A 342 8.48 9.86 5.37
C GLU A 342 7.59 8.93 4.51
N ASN A 343 8.20 8.09 3.67
CA ASN A 343 7.49 7.06 2.89
C ASN A 343 6.74 6.05 3.78
N ILE A 344 7.36 5.60 4.87
CA ILE A 344 6.75 4.66 5.82
C ILE A 344 5.55 5.31 6.52
N VAL A 345 5.69 6.55 7.01
CA VAL A 345 4.60 7.30 7.65
C VAL A 345 3.44 7.50 6.67
N TYR A 346 3.72 7.84 5.41
CA TYR A 346 2.68 7.96 4.38
C TYR A 346 1.82 6.70 4.25
N PHE A 347 2.45 5.54 4.09
CA PHE A 347 1.69 4.29 3.96
C PHE A 347 0.98 3.90 5.26
N GLU A 348 1.53 4.24 6.41
CA GLU A 348 0.85 4.02 7.68
C GLU A 348 -0.41 4.88 7.81
N LEU A 349 -0.36 6.14 7.41
CA LEU A 349 -1.54 7.01 7.36
C LEU A 349 -2.63 6.46 6.44
N LEU A 350 -2.26 5.95 5.25
CA LEU A 350 -3.21 5.32 4.33
C LEU A 350 -3.85 4.06 4.93
N ARG A 351 -3.08 3.20 5.65
CA ARG A 351 -3.60 2.01 6.33
C ARG A 351 -4.65 2.39 7.37
N ARG A 352 -4.41 3.47 8.12
CA ARG A 352 -5.34 4.01 9.12
C ARG A 352 -6.56 4.71 8.50
N GLY A 353 -6.67 4.73 7.17
CA GLY A 353 -7.83 5.27 6.45
C GLY A 353 -7.85 6.79 6.31
N TYR A 354 -6.69 7.44 6.42
CA TYR A 354 -6.59 8.87 6.13
C TYR A 354 -6.43 9.11 4.62
N ASP A 355 -7.09 10.15 4.13
CA ASP A 355 -6.72 10.83 2.89
C ASP A 355 -5.54 11.75 3.17
N VAL A 356 -4.49 11.65 2.36
CA VAL A 356 -3.22 12.35 2.60
C VAL A 356 -2.92 13.32 1.47
N ALA A 357 -2.59 14.56 1.82
CA ALA A 357 -2.11 15.59 0.91
C ALA A 357 -0.82 16.21 1.46
N ILE A 358 -0.02 16.85 0.60
CA ILE A 358 1.11 17.69 1.01
C ILE A 358 0.60 19.08 1.30
N GLY A 359 0.91 19.64 2.46
CA GLY A 359 0.51 20.99 2.82
C GLY A 359 1.45 22.05 2.26
N LYS A 360 0.91 23.07 1.56
CA LYS A 360 1.66 24.27 1.20
C LYS A 360 1.14 25.46 1.98
N ILE A 361 2.03 26.23 2.62
CA ILE A 361 1.70 27.45 3.32
C ILE A 361 2.73 28.56 3.06
N GLY A 362 2.43 29.46 2.12
CA GLY A 362 3.40 30.42 1.59
C GLY A 362 4.57 29.69 0.92
N ASP A 363 5.78 29.94 1.40
CA ASP A 363 6.99 29.27 0.91
C ASP A 363 7.35 28.00 1.70
N ASN A 364 6.59 27.66 2.74
CA ASN A 364 6.79 26.48 3.56
C ASN A 364 5.94 25.30 3.08
N GLU A 365 6.43 24.11 3.42
CA GLU A 365 5.74 22.84 3.19
C GLU A 365 5.44 22.15 4.52
N ILE A 366 4.30 21.48 4.61
CA ILE A 366 3.96 20.50 5.63
C ILE A 366 3.97 19.14 4.92
N ASP A 367 4.72 18.18 5.46
CA ASP A 367 4.89 16.90 4.80
C ASP A 367 3.56 16.22 4.53
N PHE A 368 2.66 16.19 5.54
CA PHE A 368 1.34 15.61 5.36
C PHE A 368 0.23 16.42 6.02
N ILE A 369 -0.89 16.51 5.30
CA ILE A 369 -2.20 16.81 5.83
C ILE A 369 -2.99 15.52 5.77
N ALA A 370 -3.23 14.90 6.91
CA ALA A 370 -4.01 13.67 7.03
C ALA A 370 -5.45 14.03 7.41
N THR A 371 -6.43 13.60 6.60
CA THR A 371 -7.85 13.88 6.82
C THR A 371 -8.67 12.60 6.76
N ASN A 372 -9.65 12.48 7.63
CA ASN A 372 -10.72 11.49 7.53
C ASN A 372 -12.07 12.15 7.82
N ALA A 373 -13.13 11.37 7.96
CA ALA A 373 -14.48 11.92 8.20
C ALA A 373 -14.58 12.81 9.46
N ASN A 374 -13.73 12.59 10.47
CA ASN A 374 -13.85 13.19 11.79
C ASN A 374 -12.70 14.12 12.14
N THR A 375 -11.52 13.95 11.53
CA THR A 375 -10.29 14.62 11.97
C THR A 375 -9.49 15.17 10.80
N LYS A 376 -8.70 16.19 11.09
CA LYS A 376 -7.65 16.74 10.23
C LYS A 376 -6.41 16.98 11.07
N ILE A 377 -5.26 16.50 10.61
CA ILE A 377 -3.99 16.55 11.32
C ILE A 377 -2.92 17.06 10.38
N TYR A 378 -2.04 17.93 10.88
CA TYR A 378 -0.84 18.38 10.18
C TYR A 378 0.37 17.64 10.71
N ILE A 379 1.14 17.03 9.86
CA ILE A 379 2.25 16.14 10.24
C ILE A 379 3.54 16.55 9.53
N GLN A 380 4.61 16.73 10.31
CA GLN A 380 5.99 16.80 9.85
C GLN A 380 6.71 15.50 10.22
N VAL A 381 7.61 15.05 9.37
CA VAL A 381 8.39 13.84 9.59
C VAL A 381 9.87 14.16 9.50
N THR A 382 10.62 13.86 10.56
CA THR A 382 12.07 14.14 10.58
C THR A 382 12.84 12.99 11.20
N GLU A 383 14.03 12.72 10.68
CA GLU A 383 14.92 11.70 11.25
C GLU A 383 15.41 12.13 12.65
N ASN A 384 15.78 13.40 12.81
CA ASN A 384 16.40 13.92 14.02
C ASN A 384 15.89 15.34 14.33
N ILE A 385 15.60 15.60 15.60
CA ILE A 385 15.12 16.88 16.12
C ILE A 385 15.99 17.44 17.27
N ALA A 386 17.13 16.82 17.58
CA ALA A 386 17.97 17.19 18.70
C ALA A 386 18.55 18.60 18.54
N SER A 387 18.95 19.00 17.33
CA SER A 387 19.52 20.35 17.12
C SER A 387 18.44 21.43 17.13
N SER A 388 18.75 22.60 17.73
CA SER A 388 17.84 23.76 17.75
C SER A 388 17.47 24.22 16.34
N SER A 389 18.43 24.26 15.43
CA SER A 389 18.20 24.69 14.04
C SER A 389 17.24 23.75 13.28
N THR A 390 17.36 22.44 13.48
CA THR A 390 16.40 21.48 12.90
C THR A 390 15.01 21.69 13.51
N ARG A 391 14.91 21.80 14.85
CA ARG A 391 13.64 22.05 15.53
C ARG A 391 12.92 23.29 15.01
N GLU A 392 13.62 24.40 14.93
CA GLU A 392 13.07 25.65 14.42
C GLU A 392 12.55 25.48 12.98
N ARG A 393 13.28 24.79 12.14
CA ARG A 393 12.89 24.50 10.76
C ARG A 393 11.59 23.66 10.70
N GLU A 394 11.50 22.59 11.49
CA GLU A 394 10.33 21.69 11.50
C GLU A 394 9.11 22.33 12.17
N LEU A 395 9.29 23.18 13.16
CA LEU A 395 8.21 23.88 13.86
C LEU A 395 7.69 25.10 13.07
N ALA A 396 8.56 25.80 12.33
CA ALA A 396 8.23 27.06 11.65
C ALA A 396 6.98 26.99 10.73
N PRO A 397 6.74 25.93 9.95
CA PRO A 397 5.53 25.83 9.14
C PRO A 397 4.24 25.85 9.97
N PHE A 398 4.24 25.18 11.13
CA PHE A 398 3.07 25.06 11.99
C PHE A 398 2.62 26.39 12.60
N TYR A 399 3.57 27.28 12.92
CA TYR A 399 3.24 28.62 13.45
C TYR A 399 2.52 29.54 12.43
N LYS A 400 2.58 29.19 11.14
CA LYS A 400 1.90 29.91 10.07
C LYS A 400 0.46 29.44 9.86
N ILE A 401 0.08 28.31 10.44
CA ILE A 401 -1.26 27.72 10.35
C ILE A 401 -2.13 28.35 11.43
N GLN A 402 -3.23 28.96 11.00
CA GLN A 402 -4.12 29.75 11.88
C GLN A 402 -5.32 28.94 12.41
N ASP A 403 -5.49 27.69 11.97
CA ASP A 403 -6.54 26.82 12.50
C ASP A 403 -6.07 26.02 13.73
N ASN A 404 -7.04 25.41 14.44
CA ASN A 404 -6.83 24.69 15.69
C ASN A 404 -6.71 23.17 15.52
N PHE A 405 -6.51 22.69 14.30
CA PHE A 405 -6.28 21.26 14.08
C PHE A 405 -4.95 20.81 14.68
N GLU A 406 -4.89 19.54 15.02
CA GLU A 406 -3.72 18.94 15.66
C GLU A 406 -2.47 19.06 14.78
N LYS A 407 -1.35 19.34 15.42
CA LYS A 407 -0.03 19.49 14.79
C LYS A 407 0.93 18.52 15.43
N ILE A 408 1.52 17.65 14.61
CA ILE A 408 2.35 16.53 15.11
C ILE A 408 3.68 16.51 14.35
N ILE A 409 4.77 16.32 15.09
CA ILE A 409 6.07 15.92 14.52
C ILE A 409 6.28 14.46 14.85
N ILE A 410 6.54 13.66 13.82
CA ILE A 410 6.95 12.26 13.96
C ILE A 410 8.48 12.19 13.74
N THR A 411 9.20 11.71 14.73
CA THR A 411 10.67 11.69 14.68
C THR A 411 11.23 10.33 15.10
N ASN A 412 12.39 9.96 14.55
CA ASN A 412 13.14 8.80 15.02
C ASN A 412 14.05 9.11 16.23
N ASP A 413 14.09 10.39 16.65
CA ASP A 413 14.88 10.87 17.79
C ASP A 413 14.06 10.81 19.09
N GLU A 414 14.72 10.46 20.19
CA GLU A 414 14.09 10.35 21.52
C GLU A 414 14.32 11.60 22.40
N SER A 415 15.11 12.56 21.93
CA SER A 415 15.64 13.64 22.78
C SER A 415 14.66 14.79 23.07
N TYR A 416 13.56 14.92 22.32
CA TYR A 416 12.66 16.08 22.45
C TYR A 416 11.18 15.69 22.31
N LEU A 417 10.79 14.57 22.95
CA LEU A 417 9.40 14.07 22.88
C LEU A 417 8.49 14.87 23.82
N GLY A 418 7.18 14.88 23.54
CA GLY A 418 6.17 15.52 24.34
C GLY A 418 5.40 16.61 23.59
N VAL A 419 4.84 17.57 24.33
CA VAL A 419 4.08 18.69 23.76
C VAL A 419 4.80 20.01 23.96
N HIS A 420 5.10 20.70 22.89
CA HIS A 420 5.79 21.98 22.87
C HIS A 420 4.99 23.00 22.06
N ASP A 421 4.57 24.10 22.67
CA ASP A 421 3.75 25.15 22.04
C ASP A 421 2.48 24.61 21.37
N GLY A 422 1.87 23.57 21.94
CA GLY A 422 0.67 22.92 21.38
C GLY A 422 0.96 21.97 20.21
N ILE A 423 2.23 21.73 19.88
CA ILE A 423 2.67 20.76 18.87
C ILE A 423 3.13 19.50 19.57
N LYS A 424 2.57 18.37 19.20
CA LYS A 424 2.91 17.05 19.75
C LYS A 424 4.09 16.46 19.01
N ILE A 425 5.12 16.04 19.74
CA ILE A 425 6.30 15.39 19.17
C ILE A 425 6.34 13.95 19.66
N ILE A 426 6.25 13.00 18.73
CA ILE A 426 6.13 11.58 19.01
C ILE A 426 7.22 10.78 18.31
N ARG A 427 7.58 9.66 18.91
CA ARG A 427 8.56 8.75 18.33
C ARG A 427 7.91 7.95 17.20
N LEU A 428 8.63 7.81 16.06
CA LEU A 428 8.19 7.06 14.89
C LEU A 428 7.78 5.62 15.22
N VAL A 429 8.59 4.91 16.02
CA VAL A 429 8.28 3.52 16.38
C VAL A 429 6.98 3.42 17.21
N ASP A 430 6.75 4.37 18.12
CA ASP A 430 5.50 4.39 18.90
C ASP A 430 4.30 4.66 17.99
N PHE A 431 4.43 5.58 17.05
CA PHE A 431 3.40 5.82 16.03
C PHE A 431 3.09 4.56 15.21
N LEU A 432 4.11 3.78 14.82
CA LEU A 432 3.92 2.58 14.01
C LEU A 432 3.33 1.39 14.78
N LEU A 433 3.48 1.36 16.12
CA LEU A 433 3.04 0.27 16.98
C LEU A 433 1.69 0.50 17.67
N ASP A 434 1.22 1.74 17.72
CA ASP A 434 -0.03 2.10 18.39
C ASP A 434 -0.96 2.85 17.43
N GLU A 435 -2.03 2.17 17.03
CA GLU A 435 -3.04 2.73 16.13
C GLU A 435 -3.84 3.88 16.74
N ASN A 436 -3.82 4.03 18.08
CA ASN A 436 -4.57 5.06 18.80
C ASN A 436 -3.78 6.37 18.99
N ILE A 437 -2.57 6.46 18.47
CA ILE A 437 -1.73 7.66 18.63
C ILE A 437 -2.24 8.87 17.82
N LEU A 438 -3.04 8.66 16.76
CA LEU A 438 -3.67 9.71 15.95
C LEU A 438 -5.18 9.69 16.09
#